data_d00168ed74dcc36571d4563919d61a92
#
_entry.id   d00168ed74dcc36571d4563919d61a92
#
_cell.length_a   1.000
_cell.length_b   1.000
_cell.length_c   1.000
_cell.angle_alpha   90.00
_cell.angle_beta   90.00
_cell.angle_gamma   90.00
#
_symmetry.space_group_name_H-M   'P 1'
#
loop_
_entity.id
_entity.type
_entity.pdbx_description
1 polymer ?
#
loop_
_entity_poly.entity_id
_entity_poly.type
_entity_poly.pdbx_seq_one_letter_code
_entity_poly.pdbx_strand_id
1 'polypeptide(L)'
;MLLISIFFLVLMLIVFSLKEKEVDFSEFELQRRIDAGDKRAEKMLNKKKFAPVYNYFLRYFGCALMILSVVSFAKVVDFYQATLIIFVVFLVSKGILKSGVLSSVALKINRKTIPIFGGIYFAQNSRIQNRLSNMANKKQPWAFYSKEELLHFLEKHRQILDKNEQKWIEKIFELKEGNALEKGISGEKMAIIHANDLLTPLIIDELFKTKQNIFPVMDSEETSVKGVIFLEDITKIDSSDSKKAQKMMREDFFSLKSDISALDAFEKMISKDKNYAILLEKNGDLAGIVNLTDFIRKK
;
A
#
# COMPACT_ATOMS: atom_id res chain seq x y z
N MET A 1 -58.25 -1.80 -12.02
CA MET A 1 -57.43 -2.27 -10.91
C MET A 1 -56.20 -3.05 -11.40
N LEU A 2 -56.38 -4.08 -12.27
CA LEU A 2 -55.28 -4.91 -12.78
C LEU A 2 -54.16 -4.10 -13.47
N LEU A 3 -54.50 -3.08 -14.28
CA LEU A 3 -53.50 -2.21 -14.95
C LEU A 3 -52.65 -1.42 -13.95
N ILE A 4 -53.24 -0.98 -12.86
CA ILE A 4 -52.53 -0.23 -11.78
C ILE A 4 -51.53 -1.17 -11.07
N SER A 5 -51.95 -2.42 -10.83
CA SER A 5 -51.13 -3.43 -10.21
C SER A 5 -49.92 -3.79 -11.08
N ILE A 6 -50.15 -3.97 -12.39
CA ILE A 6 -49.06 -4.22 -13.37
C ILE A 6 -48.11 -3.02 -13.45
N PHE A 7 -48.64 -1.79 -13.41
CA PHE A 7 -47.82 -0.59 -13.41
C PHE A 7 -46.83 -0.53 -12.20
N PHE A 8 -47.35 -0.80 -10.99
CA PHE A 8 -46.49 -0.81 -9.80
C PHE A 8 -45.49 -1.92 -9.87
N LEU A 9 -45.81 -3.09 -10.40
CA LEU A 9 -44.90 -4.21 -10.56
C LEU A 9 -43.78 -3.86 -11.54
N VAL A 10 -44.12 -3.30 -12.71
CA VAL A 10 -43.12 -2.88 -13.71
C VAL A 10 -42.21 -1.77 -13.11
N LEU A 11 -42.78 -0.81 -12.41
CA LEU A 11 -42.03 0.27 -11.77
C LEU A 11 -41.07 -0.29 -10.70
N MET A 12 -41.52 -1.26 -9.90
CA MET A 12 -40.68 -1.97 -8.93
C MET A 12 -39.49 -2.65 -9.62
N LEU A 13 -39.72 -3.38 -10.70
CA LEU A 13 -38.66 -4.05 -11.47
C LEU A 13 -37.64 -3.04 -12.03
N ILE A 14 -38.12 -1.90 -12.56
CA ILE A 14 -37.25 -0.84 -13.05
C ILE A 14 -36.39 -0.30 -11.89
N VAL A 15 -36.99 0.01 -10.75
CA VAL A 15 -36.25 0.57 -9.60
C VAL A 15 -35.21 -0.37 -9.06
N PHE A 16 -35.50 -1.68 -8.96
CA PHE A 16 -34.50 -2.68 -8.58
C PHE A 16 -33.39 -2.88 -9.62
N SER A 17 -33.61 -2.51 -10.88
CA SER A 17 -32.60 -2.51 -11.93
C SER A 17 -31.66 -1.31 -11.87
N LEU A 18 -32.11 -0.21 -11.24
CA LEU A 18 -31.30 1.00 -11.05
C LEU A 18 -30.22 0.73 -10.00
N LYS A 19 -28.97 0.87 -10.39
CA LYS A 19 -27.83 0.80 -9.48
C LYS A 19 -26.72 1.70 -10.00
N GLU A 20 -26.18 2.52 -9.14
CA GLU A 20 -24.98 3.27 -9.47
C GLU A 20 -23.74 2.48 -9.06
N LYS A 21 -22.76 2.37 -9.98
CA LYS A 21 -21.51 1.67 -9.71
C LYS A 21 -20.69 2.46 -8.70
N GLU A 22 -20.31 1.80 -7.63
CA GLU A 22 -19.42 2.40 -6.63
C GLU A 22 -18.03 2.62 -7.21
N VAL A 23 -17.33 3.61 -6.66
CA VAL A 23 -15.96 3.94 -7.09
C VAL A 23 -15.00 3.14 -6.23
N ASP A 24 -14.15 2.35 -6.89
CA ASP A 24 -13.21 1.44 -6.22
C ASP A 24 -12.02 2.17 -5.57
N PHE A 25 -11.71 3.41 -5.98
CA PHE A 25 -10.62 4.20 -5.38
C PHE A 25 -10.97 4.65 -3.96
N SER A 26 -9.94 4.73 -3.09
CA SER A 26 -10.09 5.30 -1.75
C SER A 26 -10.36 6.81 -1.79
N GLU A 27 -10.91 7.39 -0.71
CA GLU A 27 -11.07 8.86 -0.62
C GLU A 27 -9.72 9.57 -0.61
N PHE A 28 -8.72 8.96 0.04
CA PHE A 28 -7.36 9.47 0.11
C PHE A 28 -6.73 9.56 -1.29
N GLU A 29 -6.80 8.49 -2.07
CA GLU A 29 -6.23 8.45 -3.43
C GLU A 29 -6.95 9.46 -4.36
N LEU A 30 -8.26 9.60 -4.23
CA LEU A 30 -9.02 10.59 -5.01
C LEU A 30 -8.62 12.01 -4.61
N GLN A 31 -8.43 12.29 -3.31
CA GLN A 31 -7.99 13.60 -2.84
C GLN A 31 -6.58 13.91 -3.36
N ARG A 32 -5.63 12.98 -3.28
CA ARG A 32 -4.28 13.13 -3.81
C ARG A 32 -4.28 13.49 -5.31
N ARG A 33 -5.16 12.85 -6.10
CA ARG A 33 -5.31 13.16 -7.53
C ARG A 33 -5.91 14.54 -7.78
N ILE A 34 -6.83 14.98 -6.93
CA ILE A 34 -7.39 16.35 -6.99
C ILE A 34 -6.29 17.37 -6.72
N ASP A 35 -5.47 17.14 -5.70
CA ASP A 35 -4.34 18.01 -5.34
C ASP A 35 -3.28 18.05 -6.46
N ALA A 36 -3.15 16.95 -7.22
CA ALA A 36 -2.33 16.88 -8.44
C ALA A 36 -2.99 17.51 -9.69
N GLY A 37 -4.19 18.08 -9.57
CA GLY A 37 -4.90 18.80 -10.65
C GLY A 37 -5.80 17.94 -11.54
N ASP A 38 -6.10 16.69 -11.18
CA ASP A 38 -7.01 15.82 -11.95
C ASP A 38 -8.48 16.19 -11.69
N LYS A 39 -9.08 16.95 -12.62
CA LYS A 39 -10.53 17.33 -12.57
C LYS A 39 -11.49 16.13 -12.63
N ARG A 40 -11.05 14.95 -13.09
CA ARG A 40 -11.89 13.74 -13.11
C ARG A 40 -12.00 13.14 -11.72
N ALA A 41 -10.95 13.25 -10.91
CA ALA A 41 -10.92 12.74 -9.54
C ALA A 41 -11.97 13.43 -8.65
N GLU A 42 -12.22 14.72 -8.82
CA GLU A 42 -13.27 15.46 -8.10
C GLU A 42 -14.66 14.89 -8.37
N LYS A 43 -14.97 14.61 -9.65
CA LYS A 43 -16.25 13.96 -10.01
C LYS A 43 -16.36 12.55 -9.43
N MET A 44 -15.26 11.80 -9.40
CA MET A 44 -15.21 10.47 -8.81
C MET A 44 -15.37 10.51 -7.29
N LEU A 45 -14.80 11.50 -6.61
CA LEU A 45 -14.97 11.69 -5.17
C LEU A 45 -16.43 12.03 -4.81
N ASN A 46 -17.05 12.93 -5.55
CA ASN A 46 -18.47 13.26 -5.39
C ASN A 46 -19.34 12.04 -5.64
N LYS A 47 -19.06 11.27 -6.68
CA LYS A 47 -19.74 10.02 -6.97
C LYS A 47 -19.55 8.99 -5.84
N LYS A 48 -18.37 8.85 -5.30
CA LYS A 48 -18.07 7.93 -4.18
C LYS A 48 -18.90 8.24 -2.94
N LYS A 49 -19.07 9.52 -2.61
CA LYS A 49 -19.90 9.96 -1.48
C LYS A 49 -21.40 9.76 -1.71
N PHE A 50 -21.84 9.96 -2.93
CA PHE A 50 -23.27 9.94 -3.29
C PHE A 50 -23.80 8.54 -3.62
N ALA A 51 -23.03 7.69 -4.35
CA ALA A 51 -23.51 6.42 -4.87
C ALA A 51 -24.07 5.45 -3.80
N PRO A 52 -23.44 5.30 -2.62
CA PRO A 52 -24.00 4.46 -1.55
C PRO A 52 -25.36 4.96 -1.08
N VAL A 53 -25.53 6.29 -0.91
CA VAL A 53 -26.79 6.90 -0.46
C VAL A 53 -27.89 6.72 -1.49
N TYR A 54 -27.56 6.90 -2.78
CA TYR A 54 -28.50 6.68 -3.88
C TYR A 54 -28.95 5.21 -3.96
N ASN A 55 -28.01 4.27 -3.89
CA ASN A 55 -28.31 2.83 -3.90
C ASN A 55 -29.15 2.41 -2.67
N TYR A 56 -28.86 2.98 -1.51
CA TYR A 56 -29.65 2.79 -0.28
C TYR A 56 -31.10 3.28 -0.47
N PHE A 57 -31.28 4.49 -0.96
CA PHE A 57 -32.60 5.05 -1.25
C PHE A 57 -33.39 4.21 -2.26
N LEU A 58 -32.78 3.83 -3.38
CA LEU A 58 -33.41 2.97 -4.39
C LEU A 58 -33.89 1.64 -3.80
N ARG A 59 -33.11 1.04 -2.91
CA ARG A 59 -33.47 -0.21 -2.25
C ARG A 59 -34.73 -0.07 -1.40
N TYR A 60 -34.82 0.96 -0.58
CA TYR A 60 -36.00 1.19 0.27
C TYR A 60 -37.22 1.61 -0.56
N PHE A 61 -37.01 2.44 -1.56
CA PHE A 61 -38.07 2.82 -2.49
C PHE A 61 -38.62 1.61 -3.28
N GLY A 62 -37.73 0.72 -3.71
CA GLY A 62 -38.13 -0.55 -4.33
C GLY A 62 -38.94 -1.45 -3.40
N CYS A 63 -38.56 -1.54 -2.11
CA CYS A 63 -39.34 -2.26 -1.10
C CYS A 63 -40.73 -1.63 -0.88
N ALA A 64 -40.83 -0.32 -0.85
CA ALA A 64 -42.12 0.37 -0.74
C ALA A 64 -43.03 0.08 -1.96
N LEU A 65 -42.50 0.12 -3.16
CA LEU A 65 -43.18 -0.28 -4.40
C LEU A 65 -43.62 -1.74 -4.39
N MET A 66 -42.82 -2.64 -3.81
CA MET A 66 -43.17 -4.04 -3.64
C MET A 66 -44.41 -4.20 -2.78
N ILE A 67 -44.49 -3.49 -1.63
CA ILE A 67 -45.66 -3.47 -0.75
C ILE A 67 -46.90 -2.92 -1.49
N LEU A 68 -46.73 -1.81 -2.19
CA LEU A 68 -47.81 -1.24 -3.00
C LEU A 68 -48.32 -2.17 -4.08
N SER A 69 -47.42 -2.92 -4.70
CA SER A 69 -47.76 -3.95 -5.69
C SER A 69 -48.60 -5.07 -5.06
N VAL A 70 -48.20 -5.56 -3.85
CA VAL A 70 -48.97 -6.61 -3.14
C VAL A 70 -50.40 -6.10 -2.82
N VAL A 71 -50.49 -4.90 -2.22
CA VAL A 71 -51.78 -4.31 -1.85
C VAL A 71 -52.70 -4.09 -3.08
N SER A 72 -52.11 -3.66 -4.19
CA SER A 72 -52.82 -3.46 -5.45
C SER A 72 -53.32 -4.76 -6.06
N PHE A 73 -52.48 -5.81 -6.05
CA PHE A 73 -52.86 -7.13 -6.54
C PHE A 73 -53.91 -7.83 -5.66
N ALA A 74 -53.81 -7.64 -4.33
CA ALA A 74 -54.80 -8.18 -3.38
C ALA A 74 -56.24 -7.69 -3.59
N LYS A 75 -56.43 -6.64 -4.40
CA LYS A 75 -57.77 -6.21 -4.85
C LYS A 75 -58.30 -6.97 -6.05
N VAL A 76 -57.48 -7.82 -6.68
CA VAL A 76 -57.83 -8.59 -7.89
C VAL A 76 -57.83 -10.09 -7.62
N VAL A 77 -56.92 -10.56 -6.74
CA VAL A 77 -56.78 -11.94 -6.30
C VAL A 77 -56.64 -11.99 -4.79
N ASP A 78 -56.73 -13.18 -4.19
CA ASP A 78 -56.54 -13.32 -2.74
C ASP A 78 -55.12 -12.82 -2.30
N PHE A 79 -55.08 -12.28 -1.08
CA PHE A 79 -53.86 -11.70 -0.52
C PHE A 79 -52.65 -12.67 -0.53
N TYR A 80 -52.91 -13.95 -0.22
CA TYR A 80 -51.81 -14.95 -0.25
C TYR A 80 -51.30 -15.22 -1.65
N GLN A 81 -52.20 -15.30 -2.66
CA GLN A 81 -51.84 -15.50 -4.06
C GLN A 81 -51.06 -14.26 -4.59
N ALA A 82 -51.52 -13.06 -4.27
CA ALA A 82 -50.86 -11.81 -4.63
C ALA A 82 -49.44 -11.77 -4.09
N THR A 83 -49.27 -12.12 -2.83
CA THR A 83 -47.95 -12.15 -2.15
C THR A 83 -47.03 -13.17 -2.80
N LEU A 84 -47.51 -14.39 -3.06
CA LEU A 84 -46.76 -15.46 -3.72
C LEU A 84 -46.29 -15.05 -5.13
N ILE A 85 -47.22 -14.51 -5.94
CA ILE A 85 -46.91 -14.07 -7.32
C ILE A 85 -45.81 -13.01 -7.30
N ILE A 86 -45.93 -11.98 -6.46
CA ILE A 86 -44.96 -10.88 -6.41
C ILE A 86 -43.61 -11.37 -5.86
N PHE A 87 -43.62 -12.27 -4.88
CA PHE A 87 -42.39 -12.90 -4.38
C PHE A 87 -41.68 -13.71 -5.45
N VAL A 88 -42.38 -14.53 -6.20
CA VAL A 88 -41.82 -15.28 -7.34
C VAL A 88 -41.25 -14.34 -8.39
N VAL A 89 -42.01 -13.30 -8.79
CA VAL A 89 -41.52 -12.28 -9.73
C VAL A 89 -40.26 -11.59 -9.21
N PHE A 90 -40.19 -11.27 -7.92
CA PHE A 90 -39.01 -10.70 -7.31
C PHE A 90 -37.81 -11.63 -7.34
N LEU A 91 -37.98 -12.95 -7.08
CA LEU A 91 -36.89 -13.93 -7.19
C LEU A 91 -36.39 -14.08 -8.63
N VAL A 92 -37.31 -14.19 -9.58
CA VAL A 92 -36.99 -14.34 -11.00
C VAL A 92 -36.39 -13.05 -11.57
N SER A 93 -36.76 -11.88 -11.02
CA SER A 93 -36.25 -10.58 -11.45
C SER A 93 -34.75 -10.50 -11.35
N LYS A 94 -34.11 -11.09 -10.33
CA LYS A 94 -32.66 -11.12 -10.19
C LYS A 94 -31.94 -11.77 -11.40
N GLY A 95 -32.57 -12.72 -12.04
CA GLY A 95 -32.11 -13.36 -13.30
C GLY A 95 -32.36 -12.44 -14.52
N ILE A 96 -33.57 -11.87 -14.60
CA ILE A 96 -33.96 -10.99 -15.70
C ILE A 96 -33.22 -9.66 -15.70
N LEU A 97 -32.88 -9.14 -14.51
CA LEU A 97 -32.09 -7.90 -14.34
C LEU A 97 -30.67 -7.98 -14.91
N LYS A 98 -30.15 -9.20 -15.13
CA LYS A 98 -28.90 -9.46 -15.86
C LYS A 98 -29.09 -9.44 -17.38
N SER A 99 -30.31 -9.45 -17.88
CA SER A 99 -30.59 -9.39 -19.33
C SER A 99 -30.36 -7.97 -19.87
N GLY A 100 -29.76 -7.87 -21.06
CA GLY A 100 -29.32 -6.59 -21.65
C GLY A 100 -30.42 -5.56 -21.91
N VAL A 101 -31.70 -5.94 -21.97
CA VAL A 101 -32.81 -5.05 -22.30
C VAL A 101 -33.14 -4.12 -21.13
N LEU A 102 -33.32 -4.67 -19.92
CA LEU A 102 -33.62 -3.88 -18.71
C LEU A 102 -32.43 -3.02 -18.29
N SER A 103 -31.21 -3.51 -18.52
CA SER A 103 -30.00 -2.72 -18.24
C SER A 103 -29.90 -1.46 -19.09
N SER A 104 -30.31 -1.51 -20.37
CA SER A 104 -30.34 -0.36 -21.26
C SER A 104 -31.35 0.71 -20.85
N VAL A 105 -32.53 0.29 -20.39
CA VAL A 105 -33.57 1.20 -19.84
C VAL A 105 -33.09 1.80 -18.51
N ALA A 106 -32.53 0.98 -17.64
CA ALA A 106 -31.98 1.42 -16.36
C ALA A 106 -30.86 2.47 -16.55
N LEU A 107 -29.94 2.26 -17.51
CA LEU A 107 -28.88 3.23 -17.81
C LEU A 107 -29.45 4.58 -18.28
N LYS A 108 -30.50 4.57 -19.14
CA LYS A 108 -31.15 5.83 -19.59
C LYS A 108 -31.81 6.58 -18.43
N ILE A 109 -32.47 5.85 -17.53
CA ILE A 109 -33.12 6.43 -16.35
C ILE A 109 -32.07 6.95 -15.38
N ASN A 110 -31.03 6.15 -15.05
CA ASN A 110 -29.94 6.57 -14.16
C ASN A 110 -29.26 7.85 -14.67
N ARG A 111 -29.03 7.98 -15.98
CA ARG A 111 -28.44 9.19 -16.56
C ARG A 111 -29.23 10.46 -16.30
N LYS A 112 -30.56 10.35 -16.10
CA LYS A 112 -31.43 11.49 -15.78
C LYS A 112 -31.62 11.67 -14.26
N THR A 113 -31.76 10.59 -13.51
CA THR A 113 -32.07 10.64 -12.07
C THR A 113 -30.86 10.95 -11.22
N ILE A 114 -29.65 10.44 -11.55
CA ILE A 114 -28.42 10.67 -10.78
C ILE A 114 -28.10 12.16 -10.61
N PRO A 115 -28.11 13.01 -11.65
CA PRO A 115 -27.82 14.43 -11.46
C PRO A 115 -28.86 15.14 -10.57
N ILE A 116 -30.14 14.74 -10.67
CA ILE A 116 -31.23 15.34 -9.85
C ILE A 116 -31.02 14.98 -8.38
N PHE A 117 -30.88 13.68 -8.07
CA PHE A 117 -30.65 13.22 -6.71
C PHE A 117 -29.31 13.70 -6.14
N GLY A 118 -28.26 13.75 -6.97
CA GLY A 118 -26.97 14.32 -6.60
C GLY A 118 -27.07 15.78 -6.24
N GLY A 119 -27.79 16.59 -7.03
CA GLY A 119 -28.06 17.99 -6.74
C GLY A 119 -28.80 18.17 -5.40
N ILE A 120 -29.84 17.36 -5.15
CA ILE A 120 -30.57 17.37 -3.87
C ILE A 120 -29.66 16.97 -2.70
N TYR A 121 -28.85 15.93 -2.86
CA TYR A 121 -27.95 15.45 -1.82
C TYR A 121 -26.89 16.49 -1.45
N PHE A 122 -26.24 17.10 -2.44
CA PHE A 122 -25.18 18.10 -2.19
C PHE A 122 -25.73 19.47 -1.75
N ALA A 123 -27.02 19.77 -2.00
CA ALA A 123 -27.69 20.94 -1.47
C ALA A 123 -28.01 20.81 0.03
N GLN A 124 -27.97 19.60 0.60
CA GLN A 124 -28.24 19.40 2.02
C GLN A 124 -27.09 19.85 2.91
N ASN A 125 -27.40 20.18 4.16
CA ASN A 125 -26.39 20.51 5.17
C ASN A 125 -25.48 19.29 5.44
N SER A 126 -24.19 19.53 5.69
CA SER A 126 -23.17 18.52 5.97
C SER A 126 -23.58 17.50 7.06
N ARG A 127 -24.36 17.93 8.07
CA ARG A 127 -24.90 17.04 9.12
C ARG A 127 -25.86 16.00 8.56
N ILE A 128 -26.70 16.37 7.59
CA ILE A 128 -27.67 15.48 6.95
C ILE A 128 -26.93 14.55 6.01
N GLN A 129 -26.00 15.07 5.22
CA GLN A 129 -25.14 14.24 4.34
C GLN A 129 -24.41 13.16 5.13
N ASN A 130 -23.78 13.50 6.26
CA ASN A 130 -23.07 12.55 7.13
C ASN A 130 -24.01 11.50 7.73
N ARG A 131 -25.22 11.86 8.15
CA ARG A 131 -26.21 10.89 8.65
C ARG A 131 -26.63 9.91 7.54
N LEU A 132 -26.96 10.41 6.36
CA LEU A 132 -27.36 9.60 5.21
C LEU A 132 -26.21 8.67 4.77
N SER A 133 -24.99 9.19 4.71
CA SER A 133 -23.80 8.42 4.40
C SER A 133 -23.55 7.29 5.41
N ASN A 134 -23.69 7.58 6.71
CA ASN A 134 -23.53 6.56 7.77
C ASN A 134 -24.60 5.46 7.70
N MET A 135 -25.83 5.80 7.31
CA MET A 135 -26.91 4.83 7.09
C MET A 135 -26.68 3.97 5.86
N ALA A 136 -26.12 4.56 4.81
CA ALA A 136 -25.87 3.90 3.52
C ALA A 136 -24.58 3.08 3.51
N ASN A 137 -23.54 3.53 4.21
CA ASN A 137 -22.26 2.84 4.27
C ASN A 137 -22.35 1.61 5.17
N LYS A 138 -22.52 0.45 4.56
CA LYS A 138 -22.04 -0.78 5.17
C LYS A 138 -20.52 -0.61 5.35
N LYS A 139 -20.00 -0.95 6.54
CA LYS A 139 -18.56 -1.02 6.80
C LYS A 139 -17.90 -1.73 5.60
N GLN A 140 -17.30 -0.95 4.70
CA GLN A 140 -16.48 -1.55 3.66
C GLN A 140 -15.29 -2.19 4.35
N PRO A 141 -14.90 -3.40 3.99
CA PRO A 141 -13.65 -3.96 4.50
C PRO A 141 -12.54 -2.97 4.17
N TRP A 142 -11.71 -2.66 5.16
CA TRP A 142 -10.57 -1.76 5.02
C TRP A 142 -9.66 -2.30 3.93
N ALA A 143 -9.57 -1.62 2.81
CA ALA A 143 -8.66 -1.94 1.72
C ALA A 143 -7.79 -0.71 1.47
N PHE A 144 -6.49 -0.86 1.67
CA PHE A 144 -5.51 0.16 1.34
C PHE A 144 -5.00 -0.12 -0.07
N TYR A 145 -4.94 0.92 -0.90
CA TYR A 145 -4.55 0.80 -2.30
C TYR A 145 -3.12 1.32 -2.55
N SER A 146 -2.51 1.96 -1.55
CA SER A 146 -1.12 2.42 -1.59
C SER A 146 -0.47 2.44 -0.20
N LYS A 147 0.86 2.49 -0.16
CA LYS A 147 1.63 2.61 1.09
C LYS A 147 1.34 3.94 1.79
N GLU A 148 1.24 5.02 1.02
CA GLU A 148 0.95 6.36 1.51
C GLU A 148 -0.41 6.41 2.20
N GLU A 149 -1.40 5.71 1.66
CA GLU A 149 -2.72 5.59 2.27
C GLU A 149 -2.66 4.86 3.62
N LEU A 150 -1.87 3.78 3.69
CA LEU A 150 -1.64 3.04 4.94
C LEU A 150 -0.93 3.93 5.97
N LEU A 151 0.13 4.62 5.58
CA LEU A 151 0.86 5.54 6.46
C LEU A 151 -0.03 6.67 6.97
N HIS A 152 -0.80 7.31 6.09
CA HIS A 152 -1.76 8.35 6.48
C HIS A 152 -2.83 7.81 7.45
N PHE A 153 -3.31 6.58 7.23
CA PHE A 153 -4.24 5.94 8.15
C PHE A 153 -3.61 5.74 9.54
N LEU A 154 -2.37 5.26 9.60
CA LEU A 154 -1.65 5.04 10.86
C LEU A 154 -1.40 6.37 11.59
N GLU A 155 -1.04 7.43 10.89
CA GLU A 155 -0.89 8.78 11.45
C GLU A 155 -2.18 9.32 12.07
N LYS A 156 -3.30 9.12 11.38
CA LYS A 156 -4.61 9.59 11.83
C LYS A 156 -5.14 8.79 13.03
N HIS A 157 -4.76 7.53 13.14
CA HIS A 157 -5.21 6.61 14.19
C HIS A 157 -4.08 6.24 15.15
N ARG A 158 -3.38 7.23 15.66
CA ARG A 158 -2.24 7.10 16.60
C ARG A 158 -2.52 6.28 17.86
N GLN A 159 -3.76 5.95 18.14
CA GLN A 159 -4.16 5.08 19.25
C GLN A 159 -3.87 3.59 19.00
N ILE A 160 -3.62 3.19 17.75
CA ILE A 160 -3.38 1.79 17.36
C ILE A 160 -1.91 1.42 17.51
N LEU A 161 -1.01 2.35 17.18
CA LEU A 161 0.44 2.16 17.21
C LEU A 161 1.10 3.31 17.95
N ASP A 162 2.14 3.01 18.73
CA ASP A 162 2.97 4.03 19.32
C ASP A 162 3.88 4.70 18.26
N LYS A 163 4.55 5.80 18.68
CA LYS A 163 5.42 6.56 17.77
C LYS A 163 6.63 5.76 17.27
N ASN A 164 7.09 4.77 18.05
CA ASN A 164 8.25 3.96 17.67
C ASN A 164 7.83 2.90 16.66
N GLU A 165 6.68 2.25 16.88
CA GLU A 165 6.10 1.29 15.93
C GLU A 165 5.83 1.92 14.56
N GLN A 166 5.27 3.14 14.52
CA GLN A 166 5.06 3.89 13.27
C GLN A 166 6.39 4.14 12.54
N LYS A 167 7.42 4.61 13.26
CA LYS A 167 8.76 4.82 12.68
C LYS A 167 9.36 3.54 12.10
N TRP A 168 9.14 2.40 12.72
CA TRP A 168 9.60 1.12 12.19
C TRP A 168 8.91 0.74 10.88
N ILE A 169 7.59 0.95 10.78
CA ILE A 169 6.84 0.70 9.55
C ILE A 169 7.32 1.61 8.42
N GLU A 170 7.50 2.91 8.68
CA GLU A 170 8.06 3.86 7.72
C GLU A 170 9.45 3.39 7.24
N LYS A 171 10.29 2.96 8.18
CA LYS A 171 11.65 2.49 7.90
C LYS A 171 11.66 1.25 6.99
N ILE A 172 10.76 0.30 7.21
CA ILE A 172 10.62 -0.89 6.35
C ILE A 172 10.26 -0.49 4.92
N PHE A 173 9.38 0.50 4.76
CA PHE A 173 9.04 0.99 3.42
C PHE A 173 10.19 1.71 2.74
N GLU A 174 10.98 2.51 3.50
CA GLU A 174 12.21 3.15 2.99
C GLU A 174 13.27 2.12 2.57
N LEU A 175 13.43 1.01 3.32
CA LEU A 175 14.37 -0.05 2.96
C LEU A 175 14.01 -0.74 1.65
N LYS A 176 12.72 -0.90 1.36
CA LYS A 176 12.25 -1.53 0.12
C LYS A 176 12.58 -0.71 -1.13
N GLU A 177 12.64 0.62 -1.01
CA GLU A 177 12.86 1.55 -2.12
C GLU A 177 14.35 1.89 -2.34
N GLY A 178 15.19 1.66 -1.33
CA GLY A 178 16.62 1.99 -1.37
C GLY A 178 17.50 0.84 -1.82
N ASN A 179 18.73 1.20 -2.23
CA ASN A 179 19.81 0.25 -2.50
C ASN A 179 20.69 0.09 -1.24
N ALA A 180 21.28 -1.09 -1.05
CA ALA A 180 22.18 -1.37 0.07
C ALA A 180 23.41 -0.44 0.08
N LEU A 181 23.96 -0.11 -1.07
CA LEU A 181 25.12 0.79 -1.21
C LEU A 181 24.82 2.20 -0.72
N GLU A 182 23.57 2.70 -0.94
CA GLU A 182 23.14 4.02 -0.45
C GLU A 182 23.06 4.10 1.09
N LYS A 183 22.86 2.97 1.75
CA LYS A 183 22.81 2.88 3.23
C LYS A 183 24.19 2.80 3.83
N GLY A 184 25.14 2.15 3.15
CA GLY A 184 26.50 1.89 3.61
C GLY A 184 27.51 3.01 3.28
N ILE A 185 28.74 2.60 3.18
CA ILE A 185 29.90 3.42 2.78
C ILE A 185 30.32 3.00 1.38
N SER A 186 30.33 3.93 0.42
CA SER A 186 30.80 3.64 -0.94
C SER A 186 32.31 3.43 -0.97
N GLY A 187 32.80 2.63 -1.93
CA GLY A 187 34.21 2.33 -2.11
C GLY A 187 35.11 3.55 -2.19
N GLU A 188 34.64 4.64 -2.86
CA GLU A 188 35.39 5.90 -2.98
C GLU A 188 35.64 6.62 -1.64
N LYS A 189 34.79 6.40 -0.64
CA LYS A 189 34.87 7.05 0.69
C LYS A 189 35.40 6.12 1.77
N MET A 190 35.72 4.90 1.42
CA MET A 190 36.09 3.86 2.35
C MET A 190 37.60 3.75 2.45
N ALA A 191 38.09 3.59 3.68
CA ALA A 191 39.48 3.20 3.89
C ALA A 191 39.65 1.71 3.54
N ILE A 192 40.63 1.43 2.71
CA ILE A 192 41.04 0.09 2.29
C ILE A 192 42.47 -0.16 2.77
N ILE A 193 42.87 -1.43 2.87
CA ILE A 193 44.21 -1.87 3.23
C ILE A 193 44.71 -2.79 2.12
N HIS A 194 45.98 -2.67 1.72
CA HIS A 194 46.55 -3.60 0.77
C HIS A 194 47.16 -4.82 1.50
N ALA A 195 47.08 -5.98 0.89
CA ALA A 195 47.53 -7.23 1.49
C ALA A 195 49.02 -7.19 1.93
N ASN A 196 49.81 -6.41 1.21
CA ASN A 196 51.25 -6.26 1.51
C ASN A 196 51.56 -5.16 2.52
N ASP A 197 50.60 -4.36 2.92
CA ASP A 197 50.81 -3.27 3.88
C ASP A 197 51.25 -3.79 5.24
N LEU A 198 52.21 -3.09 5.84
CA LEU A 198 52.66 -3.32 7.21
C LEU A 198 51.74 -2.46 8.12
N LEU A 199 51.01 -3.10 9.00
CA LEU A 199 50.18 -2.42 9.99
C LEU A 199 51.09 -1.83 11.08
N THR A 200 51.66 -0.66 10.77
CA THR A 200 52.44 0.12 11.70
C THR A 200 51.54 0.95 12.63
N PRO A 201 52.06 1.42 13.79
CA PRO A 201 51.28 2.31 14.69
C PRO A 201 50.71 3.55 14.01
N LEU A 202 51.46 4.09 13.01
CA LEU A 202 50.95 5.25 12.23
C LEU A 202 49.75 4.90 11.38
N ILE A 203 49.81 3.81 10.65
CA ILE A 203 48.69 3.33 9.82
C ILE A 203 47.48 2.97 10.69
N ILE A 204 47.73 2.36 11.84
CA ILE A 204 46.69 2.04 12.84
C ILE A 204 46.00 3.32 13.32
N ASP A 205 46.74 4.36 13.62
CA ASP A 205 46.16 5.67 14.05
C ASP A 205 45.33 6.32 12.92
N GLU A 206 45.77 6.21 11.68
CA GLU A 206 45.02 6.69 10.52
C GLU A 206 43.71 5.92 10.33
N LEU A 207 43.73 4.61 10.46
CA LEU A 207 42.52 3.78 10.38
C LEU A 207 41.51 4.10 11.48
N PHE A 208 41.96 4.36 12.69
CA PHE A 208 41.12 4.83 13.81
C PHE A 208 40.40 6.13 13.48
N LYS A 209 41.09 7.09 12.84
CA LYS A 209 40.50 8.38 12.45
C LYS A 209 39.36 8.27 11.45
N THR A 210 39.31 7.20 10.66
CA THR A 210 38.23 6.98 9.70
C THR A 210 36.89 6.64 10.33
N LYS A 211 36.87 6.23 11.60
CA LYS A 211 35.69 5.71 12.34
C LYS A 211 35.04 4.47 11.66
N GLN A 212 35.78 3.81 10.79
CA GLN A 212 35.37 2.57 10.15
C GLN A 212 35.81 1.39 11.03
N ASN A 213 34.95 0.38 11.18
CA ASN A 213 35.23 -0.77 12.04
C ASN A 213 35.73 -2.00 11.26
N ILE A 214 35.54 -2.00 9.95
CA ILE A 214 35.86 -3.12 9.09
C ILE A 214 36.54 -2.56 7.85
N PHE A 215 37.71 -3.08 7.52
CA PHE A 215 38.54 -2.64 6.42
C PHE A 215 38.69 -3.78 5.41
N PRO A 216 38.21 -3.62 4.17
CA PRO A 216 38.52 -4.57 3.09
C PRO A 216 40.04 -4.59 2.82
N VAL A 217 40.54 -5.79 2.60
CA VAL A 217 41.93 -5.99 2.19
C VAL A 217 41.94 -6.32 0.71
N MET A 218 42.56 -5.43 -0.04
CA MET A 218 42.70 -5.57 -1.52
C MET A 218 44.00 -6.25 -1.89
N ASP A 219 44.03 -6.82 -3.10
CA ASP A 219 45.31 -7.21 -3.69
C ASP A 219 46.14 -5.98 -4.09
N SER A 220 47.39 -6.22 -4.50
CA SER A 220 48.33 -5.13 -4.85
C SER A 220 47.90 -4.34 -6.09
N GLU A 221 47.00 -4.88 -6.92
CA GLU A 221 46.48 -4.27 -8.15
C GLU A 221 45.10 -3.63 -7.95
N GLU A 222 44.57 -3.64 -6.72
CA GLU A 222 43.24 -3.17 -6.36
C GLU A 222 42.10 -3.80 -7.17
N THR A 223 42.33 -4.99 -7.74
CA THR A 223 41.34 -5.65 -8.62
C THR A 223 40.38 -6.55 -7.86
N SER A 224 40.75 -7.03 -6.65
CA SER A 224 39.87 -7.92 -5.89
C SER A 224 40.05 -7.80 -4.38
N VAL A 225 38.95 -8.06 -3.68
CA VAL A 225 38.95 -8.15 -2.20
C VAL A 225 39.48 -9.54 -1.83
N LYS A 226 40.57 -9.60 -1.05
CA LYS A 226 41.18 -10.85 -0.55
C LYS A 226 40.66 -11.25 0.81
N GLY A 227 40.17 -10.30 1.60
CA GLY A 227 39.67 -10.54 2.92
C GLY A 227 39.26 -9.26 3.61
N VAL A 228 39.00 -9.32 4.91
CA VAL A 228 38.65 -8.18 5.75
C VAL A 228 39.46 -8.19 7.03
N ILE A 229 39.76 -7.00 7.55
CA ILE A 229 40.37 -6.81 8.88
C ILE A 229 39.39 -6.02 9.73
N PHE A 230 39.15 -6.47 10.95
CA PHE A 230 38.36 -5.73 11.94
C PHE A 230 39.25 -4.81 12.78
N LEU A 231 38.75 -3.62 13.09
CA LEU A 231 39.47 -2.67 13.93
C LEU A 231 39.86 -3.29 15.28
N GLU A 232 38.98 -4.11 15.87
CA GLU A 232 39.24 -4.83 17.11
C GLU A 232 40.42 -5.82 17.06
N ASP A 233 40.70 -6.39 15.89
CA ASP A 233 41.82 -7.31 15.70
C ASP A 233 43.14 -6.53 15.57
N ILE A 234 43.10 -5.32 14.99
CA ILE A 234 44.24 -4.40 14.88
C ILE A 234 44.68 -3.91 16.26
N THR A 235 43.71 -3.63 17.14
CA THR A 235 44.04 -3.11 18.51
C THR A 235 44.74 -4.12 19.41
N LYS A 236 44.73 -5.40 19.06
CA LYS A 236 45.38 -6.47 19.81
C LYS A 236 46.85 -6.67 19.38
N ILE A 237 47.33 -5.90 18.40
CA ILE A 237 48.73 -5.96 17.95
C ILE A 237 49.59 -5.23 19.01
N ASP A 238 50.64 -5.91 19.47
CA ASP A 238 51.62 -5.29 20.35
C ASP A 238 52.32 -4.17 19.57
N SER A 239 52.48 -2.99 20.17
CA SER A 239 53.04 -1.80 19.51
C SER A 239 54.49 -1.99 18.98
N SER A 240 55.16 -3.06 19.39
CA SER A 240 56.47 -3.46 18.92
C SER A 240 56.50 -4.35 17.67
N ASP A 241 55.34 -4.91 17.29
CA ASP A 241 55.26 -5.92 16.19
C ASP A 241 54.44 -5.36 15.02
N SER A 242 55.11 -4.99 13.93
CA SER A 242 54.43 -4.69 12.65
C SER A 242 54.12 -5.96 11.90
N LYS A 243 52.85 -6.25 11.69
CA LYS A 243 52.42 -7.45 10.92
C LYS A 243 51.91 -7.04 9.54
N LYS A 244 52.13 -7.88 8.55
CA LYS A 244 51.52 -7.70 7.23
C LYS A 244 50.01 -7.90 7.32
N ALA A 245 49.25 -7.09 6.63
CA ALA A 245 47.79 -7.17 6.57
C ALA A 245 47.29 -8.55 6.12
N GLN A 246 47.98 -9.17 5.17
CA GLN A 246 47.69 -10.51 4.69
C GLN A 246 47.68 -11.58 5.81
N LYS A 247 48.53 -11.43 6.83
CA LYS A 247 48.59 -12.40 7.94
C LYS A 247 47.47 -12.21 8.97
N MET A 248 46.79 -11.07 8.93
CA MET A 248 45.75 -10.69 9.89
C MET A 248 44.34 -10.68 9.32
N MET A 249 44.24 -10.66 7.98
CA MET A 249 42.93 -10.64 7.33
C MET A 249 42.21 -11.96 7.54
N ARG A 250 40.89 -11.88 7.58
CA ARG A 250 40.01 -13.04 7.51
C ARG A 250 39.57 -13.20 6.05
N GLU A 251 39.93 -14.35 5.48
CA GLU A 251 39.60 -14.66 4.07
C GLU A 251 38.13 -15.02 3.88
N ASP A 252 37.49 -15.55 4.93
CA ASP A 252 36.03 -15.81 4.92
C ASP A 252 35.27 -14.54 5.28
N PHE A 253 34.81 -13.83 4.26
CA PHE A 253 33.99 -12.64 4.40
C PHE A 253 32.66 -12.79 3.67
N PHE A 254 31.63 -12.13 4.18
CA PHE A 254 30.32 -12.13 3.57
C PHE A 254 30.20 -11.02 2.54
N SER A 255 29.79 -11.39 1.31
CA SER A 255 29.64 -10.45 0.21
C SER A 255 28.26 -10.53 -0.43
N LEU A 256 27.79 -9.40 -0.96
CA LEU A 256 26.54 -9.24 -1.69
C LEU A 256 26.82 -8.42 -2.96
N LYS A 257 25.91 -8.48 -3.92
CA LYS A 257 26.00 -7.64 -5.13
C LYS A 257 25.69 -6.17 -4.79
N SER A 258 26.37 -5.24 -5.46
CA SER A 258 26.18 -3.79 -5.25
C SER A 258 24.78 -3.31 -5.60
N ASP A 259 24.08 -3.96 -6.55
CA ASP A 259 22.75 -3.63 -7.03
C ASP A 259 21.60 -4.23 -6.18
N ILE A 260 21.91 -4.91 -5.08
CA ILE A 260 20.91 -5.52 -4.18
C ILE A 260 20.06 -4.45 -3.49
N SER A 261 18.74 -4.68 -3.35
CA SER A 261 17.88 -3.80 -2.57
C SER A 261 18.31 -3.77 -1.10
N ALA A 262 18.09 -2.64 -0.41
CA ALA A 262 18.43 -2.53 1.00
C ALA A 262 17.67 -3.55 1.86
N LEU A 263 16.41 -3.85 1.53
CA LEU A 263 15.60 -4.84 2.24
C LEU A 263 16.16 -6.26 2.05
N ASP A 264 16.46 -6.66 0.81
CA ASP A 264 16.99 -8.00 0.54
C ASP A 264 18.39 -8.20 1.16
N ALA A 265 19.22 -7.15 1.17
CA ALA A 265 20.51 -7.18 1.86
C ALA A 265 20.34 -7.38 3.36
N PHE A 266 19.44 -6.61 3.98
CA PHE A 266 19.10 -6.73 5.40
C PHE A 266 18.61 -8.14 5.76
N GLU A 267 17.66 -8.69 4.98
CA GLU A 267 17.14 -10.06 5.18
C GLU A 267 18.25 -11.12 5.05
N LYS A 268 19.11 -11.01 4.04
CA LYS A 268 20.23 -11.94 3.84
C LYS A 268 21.25 -11.89 4.95
N MET A 269 21.57 -10.68 5.45
CA MET A 269 22.49 -10.51 6.56
C MET A 269 21.94 -11.15 7.85
N ILE A 270 20.66 -10.92 8.16
CA ILE A 270 20.01 -11.55 9.33
C ILE A 270 19.95 -13.06 9.18
N SER A 271 19.50 -13.57 8.02
CA SER A 271 19.35 -15.01 7.80
C SER A 271 20.69 -15.78 7.87
N LYS A 272 21.82 -15.10 7.61
CA LYS A 272 23.18 -15.66 7.65
C LYS A 272 23.94 -15.27 8.92
N ASP A 273 23.28 -14.60 9.88
CA ASP A 273 23.90 -14.10 11.12
C ASP A 273 25.18 -13.27 10.86
N LYS A 274 25.07 -12.35 9.87
CA LYS A 274 26.19 -11.47 9.48
C LYS A 274 25.89 -10.03 9.83
N ASN A 275 26.81 -9.37 10.53
CA ASN A 275 26.69 -7.98 10.94
C ASN A 275 27.15 -6.97 9.89
N TYR A 276 27.81 -7.45 8.82
CA TYR A 276 28.32 -6.63 7.72
C TYR A 276 28.23 -7.42 6.41
N ALA A 277 28.28 -6.70 5.29
CA ALA A 277 28.47 -7.27 3.96
C ALA A 277 29.38 -6.37 3.12
N ILE A 278 30.33 -6.98 2.41
CA ILE A 278 31.09 -6.33 1.35
C ILE A 278 30.20 -6.28 0.11
N LEU A 279 30.04 -5.14 -0.50
CA LEU A 279 29.27 -4.96 -1.72
C LEU A 279 30.23 -5.01 -2.92
N LEU A 280 29.97 -5.94 -3.83
CA LEU A 280 30.81 -6.15 -5.01
C LEU A 280 30.02 -5.85 -6.28
N GLU A 281 30.70 -5.22 -7.24
CA GLU A 281 30.20 -5.05 -8.60
C GLU A 281 30.12 -6.41 -9.34
N LYS A 282 29.54 -6.42 -10.52
CA LYS A 282 29.40 -7.63 -11.35
C LYS A 282 30.74 -8.21 -11.82
N ASN A 283 31.75 -7.35 -11.96
CA ASN A 283 33.13 -7.72 -12.31
C ASN A 283 33.96 -8.17 -11.10
N GLY A 284 33.39 -8.08 -9.87
CA GLY A 284 34.08 -8.45 -8.63
C GLY A 284 34.75 -7.28 -7.91
N ASP A 285 34.72 -6.08 -8.48
CA ASP A 285 35.33 -4.91 -7.86
C ASP A 285 34.59 -4.50 -6.60
N LEU A 286 35.29 -3.83 -5.71
CA LEU A 286 34.74 -3.33 -4.45
C LEU A 286 33.85 -2.11 -4.67
N ALA A 287 32.55 -2.28 -4.49
CA ALA A 287 31.60 -1.16 -4.55
C ALA A 287 31.44 -0.43 -3.20
N GLY A 288 31.52 -1.17 -2.08
CA GLY A 288 31.34 -0.59 -0.76
C GLY A 288 31.21 -1.62 0.35
N ILE A 289 30.83 -1.14 1.52
CA ILE A 289 30.51 -1.94 2.70
C ILE A 289 29.23 -1.44 3.35
N VAL A 290 28.40 -2.35 3.86
CA VAL A 290 27.25 -2.03 4.65
C VAL A 290 27.25 -2.82 5.96
N ASN A 291 26.91 -2.17 7.06
CA ASN A 291 26.70 -2.81 8.36
C ASN A 291 25.21 -2.95 8.63
N LEU A 292 24.82 -3.94 9.43
CA LEU A 292 23.43 -4.16 9.80
C LEU A 292 22.80 -2.93 10.46
N THR A 293 23.61 -2.17 11.23
CA THR A 293 23.19 -0.92 11.88
C THR A 293 22.88 0.22 10.90
N ASP A 294 23.45 0.20 9.68
CA ASP A 294 23.28 1.26 8.69
C ASP A 294 21.85 1.27 8.12
N PHE A 295 21.19 0.12 8.11
CA PHE A 295 19.79 0.00 7.71
C PHE A 295 18.83 0.64 8.72
N ILE A 296 19.25 0.74 9.98
CA ILE A 296 18.41 1.22 11.09
C ILE A 296 18.70 2.69 11.42
N ARG A 297 19.93 3.18 11.18
CA ARG A 297 20.30 4.58 11.42
C ARG A 297 19.56 5.53 10.49
N LYS A 298 19.11 6.68 11.03
CA LYS A 298 18.76 7.85 10.21
C LYS A 298 20.05 8.47 9.68
N LYS A 299 20.17 8.64 8.38
CA LYS A 299 21.16 9.59 7.81
C LYS A 299 20.73 11.01 8.05
#